data_bd4f52187063eef84a4db919bf851519
#
_entry.id   bd4f52187063eef84a4db919bf851519
#
_cell.length_a   1.000
_cell.length_b   1.000
_cell.length_c   1.000
_cell.angle_alpha   90.00
_cell.angle_beta   90.00
_cell.angle_gamma   90.00
#
_symmetry.space_group_name_H-M   'P 1'
#
loop_
_entity.id
_entity.type
_entity.pdbx_description
1 polymer ?
#
loop_
_entity_poly.entity_id
_entity_poly.type
_entity_poly.pdbx_seq_one_letter_code
_entity_poly.pdbx_strand_id
1 'polypeptide(L)'
;MAIFGELGSLGHLFKKTQVLEILHEYLKDVMQKGSKANQRILNLATNTEFQVPLGHGMFSIEQSYCLEHAKESEKGFFESHKKYVDFQLIVKGVEGAKAVGINQAAIKNPYDEKRDLIVYEPVSEASFLRLDAGMLAIFFENDAHALRFYGESFEKYRAEPIFKAVVKAPKGLIKLKL
;
A
#
# COMPACT_ATOMS: atom_id res chain seq x y z
N MET A 1 13.88 0.11 -4.17
CA MET A 1 14.03 1.07 -3.03
C MET A 1 12.67 1.61 -2.70
N ALA A 2 12.08 1.17 -1.59
CA ALA A 2 10.79 1.67 -1.14
C ALA A 2 10.90 3.14 -0.67
N ILE A 3 9.84 3.92 -0.90
CA ILE A 3 9.71 5.30 -0.43
C ILE A 3 8.54 5.34 0.55
N PHE A 4 8.69 6.03 1.68
CA PHE A 4 7.59 6.21 2.61
C PHE A 4 7.70 7.55 3.35
N GLY A 5 6.55 8.09 3.74
CA GLY A 5 6.45 9.35 4.46
C GLY A 5 5.02 9.88 4.46
N GLU A 6 4.81 11.02 5.09
CA GLU A 6 3.52 11.71 5.01
C GLU A 6 3.21 12.13 3.57
N LEU A 7 1.97 11.92 3.12
CA LEU A 7 1.53 12.26 1.77
C LEU A 7 1.85 13.72 1.40
N GLY A 8 1.66 14.64 2.35
CA GLY A 8 1.97 16.06 2.16
C GLY A 8 3.46 16.33 1.86
N SER A 9 4.35 15.64 2.55
CA SER A 9 5.81 15.76 2.37
C SER A 9 6.28 15.15 1.05
N LEU A 10 5.58 14.13 0.54
CA LEU A 10 5.90 13.43 -0.70
C LEU A 10 5.27 14.07 -1.95
N GLY A 11 4.49 15.15 -1.80
CA GLY A 11 3.78 15.80 -2.90
C GLY A 11 4.66 16.24 -4.08
N HIS A 12 5.94 16.54 -3.83
CA HIS A 12 6.89 16.91 -4.88
C HIS A 12 7.20 15.78 -5.86
N LEU A 13 7.04 14.52 -5.47
CA LEU A 13 7.30 13.34 -6.32
C LEU A 13 6.32 13.24 -7.50
N PHE A 14 5.11 13.79 -7.36
CA PHE A 14 4.01 13.62 -8.30
C PHE A 14 3.94 14.68 -9.41
N LYS A 15 4.78 15.69 -9.38
CA LYS A 15 4.69 16.88 -10.28
C LYS A 15 5.29 16.67 -11.67
N LYS A 16 5.65 15.46 -12.08
CA LYS A 16 6.42 15.23 -13.31
C LYS A 16 5.55 14.94 -14.54
N THR A 17 4.39 14.34 -14.34
CA THR A 17 3.49 13.93 -15.43
C THR A 17 2.03 14.09 -15.01
N GLN A 18 1.14 14.32 -15.99
CA GLN A 18 -0.30 14.41 -15.74
C GLN A 18 -0.85 13.13 -15.06
N VAL A 19 -0.32 11.95 -15.40
CA VAL A 19 -0.72 10.69 -14.78
C VAL A 19 -0.41 10.68 -13.29
N LEU A 20 0.77 11.16 -12.90
CA LEU A 20 1.16 11.28 -11.49
C LEU A 20 0.32 12.35 -10.76
N GLU A 21 -0.06 13.42 -11.43
CA GLU A 21 -0.97 14.43 -10.86
C GLU A 21 -2.35 13.83 -10.59
N ILE A 22 -2.93 13.07 -11.51
CA ILE A 22 -4.21 12.37 -11.32
C ILE A 22 -4.12 11.42 -10.10
N LEU A 23 -3.05 10.65 -10.00
CA LEU A 23 -2.81 9.76 -8.87
C LEU A 23 -2.73 10.54 -7.54
N HIS A 24 -1.98 11.64 -7.52
CA HIS A 24 -1.83 12.49 -6.34
C HIS A 24 -3.14 13.15 -5.92
N GLU A 25 -3.92 13.66 -6.88
CA GLU A 25 -5.24 14.24 -6.59
C GLU A 25 -6.18 13.21 -5.97
N TYR A 26 -6.17 11.97 -6.49
CA TYR A 26 -6.94 10.88 -5.87
C TYR A 26 -6.48 10.60 -4.43
N LEU A 27 -5.16 10.49 -4.18
CA LEU A 27 -4.63 10.26 -2.83
C LEU A 27 -5.01 11.40 -1.86
N LYS A 28 -5.01 12.65 -2.34
CA LYS A 28 -5.47 13.80 -1.55
C LYS A 28 -6.98 13.73 -1.28
N ASP A 29 -7.78 13.35 -2.29
CA ASP A 29 -9.24 13.28 -2.17
C ASP A 29 -9.64 12.22 -1.12
N VAL A 30 -9.01 11.04 -1.08
CA VAL A 30 -9.30 10.04 -0.05
C VAL A 30 -8.90 10.50 1.36
N MET A 31 -7.94 11.42 1.50
CA MET A 31 -7.57 12.02 2.79
C MET A 31 -8.42 13.23 3.18
N GLN A 32 -9.05 13.90 2.20
CA GLN A 32 -9.84 15.10 2.44
C GLN A 32 -11.14 14.75 3.15
N LYS A 33 -11.23 15.12 4.44
CA LYS A 33 -12.43 14.87 5.26
C LYS A 33 -13.70 15.39 4.57
N GLY A 34 -14.67 14.49 4.42
CA GLY A 34 -15.98 14.82 3.84
C GLY A 34 -16.03 14.76 2.32
N SER A 35 -14.93 14.50 1.61
CA SER A 35 -14.98 14.22 0.17
C SER A 35 -15.73 12.91 -0.11
N LYS A 36 -16.19 12.73 -1.35
CA LYS A 36 -16.88 11.49 -1.75
C LYS A 36 -15.99 10.26 -1.61
N ALA A 37 -14.69 10.38 -1.95
CA ALA A 37 -13.74 9.28 -1.81
C ALA A 37 -13.47 8.96 -0.34
N ASN A 38 -13.26 9.97 0.51
CA ASN A 38 -13.08 9.80 1.95
C ASN A 38 -14.30 9.13 2.61
N GLN A 39 -15.50 9.60 2.30
CA GLN A 39 -16.73 8.98 2.82
C GLN A 39 -16.90 7.54 2.33
N ARG A 40 -16.61 7.25 1.06
CA ARG A 40 -16.70 5.89 0.51
C ARG A 40 -15.78 4.92 1.24
N ILE A 41 -14.50 5.27 1.38
CA ILE A 41 -13.53 4.37 2.02
C ILE A 41 -13.83 4.18 3.52
N LEU A 42 -14.19 5.25 4.24
CA LEU A 42 -14.48 5.17 5.68
C LEU A 42 -15.80 4.45 6.01
N ASN A 43 -16.67 4.24 5.02
CA ASN A 43 -17.93 3.49 5.15
C ASN A 43 -17.79 2.01 4.72
N LEU A 44 -16.61 1.55 4.32
CA LEU A 44 -16.39 0.14 4.03
C LEU A 44 -16.61 -0.71 5.29
N ALA A 45 -17.33 -1.80 5.13
CA ALA A 45 -17.42 -2.80 6.19
C ALA A 45 -16.04 -3.44 6.44
N THR A 46 -15.77 -3.84 7.68
CA THR A 46 -14.52 -4.52 8.02
C THR A 46 -14.35 -5.80 7.20
N ASN A 47 -13.13 -6.05 6.74
CA ASN A 47 -12.76 -7.18 5.87
C ASN A 47 -13.43 -7.14 4.48
N THR A 48 -13.66 -5.92 3.96
CA THR A 48 -14.14 -5.71 2.60
C THR A 48 -13.19 -4.83 1.80
N GLU A 49 -13.31 -4.94 0.49
CA GLU A 49 -12.57 -4.10 -0.45
C GLU A 49 -13.47 -3.64 -1.61
N PHE A 50 -13.08 -2.52 -2.21
CA PHE A 50 -13.77 -1.94 -3.35
C PHE A 50 -12.74 -1.40 -4.36
N GLN A 51 -12.89 -1.73 -5.63
CA GLN A 51 -11.97 -1.27 -6.67
C GLN A 51 -12.51 -0.01 -7.37
N VAL A 52 -11.64 1.00 -7.50
CA VAL A 52 -11.93 2.29 -8.15
C VAL A 52 -11.01 2.46 -9.35
N PRO A 53 -11.53 2.57 -10.59
CA PRO A 53 -10.72 2.90 -11.75
C PRO A 53 -10.26 4.37 -11.71
N LEU A 54 -8.99 4.62 -12.01
CA LEU A 54 -8.39 5.97 -12.02
C LEU A 54 -7.98 6.43 -13.43
N GLY A 55 -8.20 5.60 -14.45
CA GLY A 55 -7.75 5.87 -15.81
C GLY A 55 -6.29 5.48 -16.06
N HIS A 56 -5.86 5.52 -17.32
CA HIS A 56 -4.48 5.18 -17.75
C HIS A 56 -4.00 3.79 -17.29
N GLY A 57 -4.90 2.85 -17.06
CA GLY A 57 -4.58 1.52 -16.51
C GLY A 57 -4.31 1.51 -15.01
N MET A 58 -4.45 2.64 -14.32
CA MET A 58 -4.39 2.74 -12.86
C MET A 58 -5.74 2.38 -12.24
N PHE A 59 -5.69 1.77 -11.07
CA PHE A 59 -6.85 1.54 -10.22
C PHE A 59 -6.44 1.56 -8.74
N SER A 60 -7.38 1.89 -7.87
CA SER A 60 -7.22 1.78 -6.43
C SER A 60 -8.03 0.61 -5.90
N ILE A 61 -7.46 -0.10 -4.94
CA ILE A 61 -8.17 -1.05 -4.08
C ILE A 61 -8.34 -0.35 -2.74
N GLU A 62 -9.56 0.10 -2.45
CA GLU A 62 -9.92 0.66 -1.16
C GLU A 62 -10.29 -0.48 -0.23
N GLN A 63 -9.64 -0.57 0.94
CA GLN A 63 -9.77 -1.72 1.84
C GLN A 63 -10.08 -1.27 3.27
N SER A 64 -10.86 -2.09 3.99
CA SER A 64 -10.97 -2.02 5.44
C SER A 64 -10.79 -3.41 6.05
N TYR A 65 -9.98 -3.49 7.11
CA TYR A 65 -9.74 -4.71 7.87
C TYR A 65 -9.27 -4.42 9.29
N CYS A 66 -9.32 -5.43 10.15
CA CYS A 66 -8.83 -5.37 11.52
C CYS A 66 -7.74 -6.43 11.70
N LEU A 67 -6.60 -6.05 12.30
CA LEU A 67 -5.47 -6.95 12.51
C LEU A 67 -5.71 -7.97 13.62
N GLU A 68 -6.61 -7.70 14.56
CA GLU A 68 -6.94 -8.61 15.65
C GLU A 68 -7.51 -9.95 15.16
N HIS A 69 -8.27 -9.89 14.08
CA HIS A 69 -8.93 -11.06 13.49
C HIS A 69 -8.18 -11.65 12.30
N ALA A 70 -7.01 -11.11 11.95
CA ALA A 70 -6.20 -11.65 10.86
C ALA A 70 -5.69 -13.05 11.26
N LYS A 71 -6.07 -14.06 10.47
CA LYS A 71 -5.50 -15.41 10.59
C LYS A 71 -4.00 -15.32 10.32
N GLU A 72 -3.23 -16.29 10.83
CA GLU A 72 -1.78 -16.36 10.59
C GLU A 72 -1.45 -16.37 9.09
N SER A 73 -2.29 -17.01 8.27
CA SER A 73 -2.20 -17.03 6.81
C SER A 73 -2.53 -15.69 6.13
N GLU A 74 -3.17 -14.77 6.85
CA GLU A 74 -3.53 -13.42 6.38
C GLU A 74 -2.58 -12.35 6.90
N LYS A 75 -1.72 -12.71 7.88
CA LYS A 75 -0.58 -11.90 8.27
C LYS A 75 0.40 -11.89 7.11
N GLY A 76 0.72 -10.70 6.67
CA GLY A 76 1.43 -10.40 5.46
C GLY A 76 2.51 -11.39 5.05
N PHE A 77 2.40 -11.89 3.87
CA PHE A 77 3.47 -12.57 3.17
C PHE A 77 4.26 -11.56 2.32
N PHE A 78 5.53 -11.84 2.11
CA PHE A 78 6.34 -10.99 1.23
C PHE A 78 5.95 -11.21 -0.22
N GLU A 79 5.65 -10.10 -0.90
CA GLU A 79 5.26 -10.08 -2.30
C GLU A 79 5.96 -8.97 -3.08
N SER A 80 6.05 -9.13 -4.39
CA SER A 80 6.39 -8.05 -5.32
C SER A 80 5.60 -8.18 -6.62
N HIS A 81 5.59 -7.09 -7.40
CA HIS A 81 4.84 -6.97 -8.63
C HIS A 81 5.76 -6.62 -9.80
N LYS A 82 5.47 -7.11 -11.03
CA LYS A 82 6.26 -6.79 -12.22
C LYS A 82 5.64 -5.72 -13.09
N LYS A 83 4.30 -5.61 -13.09
CA LYS A 83 3.53 -4.70 -13.96
C LYS A 83 3.22 -3.37 -13.28
N TYR A 84 3.01 -3.39 -11.96
CA TYR A 84 2.53 -2.24 -11.20
C TYR A 84 3.52 -1.79 -10.13
N VAL A 85 3.50 -0.50 -9.85
CA VAL A 85 4.05 0.13 -8.64
C VAL A 85 2.88 0.33 -7.68
N ASP A 86 3.07 -0.04 -6.42
CA ASP A 86 2.07 0.09 -5.37
C ASP A 86 2.24 1.42 -4.63
N PHE A 87 1.14 2.18 -4.53
CA PHE A 87 1.04 3.35 -3.68
C PHE A 87 0.05 3.05 -2.58
N GLN A 88 0.53 2.81 -1.36
CA GLN A 88 -0.28 2.35 -0.23
C GLN A 88 -0.44 3.46 0.79
N LEU A 89 -1.62 4.06 0.85
CA LEU A 89 -1.97 5.18 1.73
C LEU A 89 -2.85 4.70 2.88
N ILE A 90 -2.44 4.92 4.12
CA ILE A 90 -3.30 4.71 5.28
C ILE A 90 -4.22 5.93 5.44
N VAL A 91 -5.52 5.71 5.33
CA VAL A 91 -6.54 6.76 5.47
C VAL A 91 -6.96 6.90 6.94
N LYS A 92 -7.07 5.77 7.65
CA LYS A 92 -7.35 5.73 9.09
C LYS A 92 -6.77 4.46 9.71
N GLY A 93 -6.36 4.53 10.95
CA GLY A 93 -5.74 3.42 11.69
C GLY A 93 -4.21 3.44 11.61
N VAL A 94 -3.59 2.36 12.02
CA VAL A 94 -2.13 2.17 12.06
C VAL A 94 -1.81 0.76 11.58
N GLU A 95 -0.87 0.64 10.65
CA GLU A 95 -0.41 -0.65 10.11
C GLU A 95 1.11 -0.74 10.14
N GLY A 96 1.62 -1.94 10.38
CA GLY A 96 3.03 -2.27 10.16
C GLY A 96 3.23 -2.84 8.77
N ALA A 97 4.30 -2.40 8.12
CA ALA A 97 4.79 -2.96 6.87
C ALA A 97 6.23 -3.44 7.03
N LYS A 98 6.63 -4.45 6.26
CA LYS A 98 8.03 -4.87 6.12
C LYS A 98 8.45 -4.72 4.68
N ALA A 99 9.70 -4.32 4.44
CA ALA A 99 10.25 -4.19 3.11
C ALA A 99 11.72 -4.63 3.06
N VAL A 100 12.11 -5.26 1.96
CA VAL A 100 13.47 -5.71 1.69
C VAL A 100 13.69 -5.75 0.16
N GLY A 101 14.93 -5.62 -0.29
CA GLY A 101 15.24 -5.80 -1.71
C GLY A 101 14.99 -7.25 -2.16
N ILE A 102 14.43 -7.46 -3.34
CA ILE A 102 14.11 -8.82 -3.85
C ILE A 102 15.34 -9.74 -3.94
N ASN A 103 16.54 -9.19 -4.06
CA ASN A 103 17.79 -9.93 -4.08
C ASN A 103 18.15 -10.55 -2.71
N GLN A 104 17.47 -10.16 -1.64
CA GLN A 104 17.64 -10.67 -0.28
C GLN A 104 16.46 -11.57 0.14
N ALA A 105 15.53 -11.84 -0.76
CA ALA A 105 14.34 -12.64 -0.50
C ALA A 105 14.31 -13.88 -1.39
N ALA A 106 14.22 -15.09 -0.82
CA ALA A 106 14.08 -16.31 -1.58
C ALA A 106 12.65 -16.44 -2.13
N ILE A 107 12.54 -16.79 -3.41
CA ILE A 107 11.22 -16.97 -4.06
C ILE A 107 10.57 -18.25 -3.51
N LYS A 108 9.38 -18.11 -2.98
CA LYS A 108 8.50 -19.21 -2.58
C LYS A 108 7.60 -19.66 -3.73
N ASN A 109 6.87 -18.72 -4.32
CA ASN A 109 6.04 -18.97 -5.50
C ASN A 109 6.53 -18.07 -6.63
N PRO A 110 6.85 -18.65 -7.81
CA PRO A 110 7.30 -17.86 -8.95
C PRO A 110 6.19 -16.93 -9.46
N TYR A 111 6.55 -16.05 -10.37
CA TYR A 111 5.66 -15.04 -10.91
C TYR A 111 4.38 -15.62 -11.51
N ASP A 112 3.26 -15.22 -10.94
CA ASP A 112 1.92 -15.45 -11.49
C ASP A 112 1.50 -14.21 -12.30
N GLU A 113 1.46 -14.37 -13.62
CA GLU A 113 1.13 -13.27 -14.54
C GLU A 113 -0.30 -12.76 -14.40
N LYS A 114 -1.25 -13.63 -14.02
CA LYS A 114 -2.67 -13.26 -13.89
C LYS A 114 -2.89 -12.36 -12.69
N ARG A 115 -2.15 -12.62 -11.61
CA ARG A 115 -2.23 -11.85 -10.35
C ARG A 115 -1.20 -10.74 -10.27
N ASP A 116 -0.25 -10.69 -11.19
CA ASP A 116 0.95 -9.84 -11.10
C ASP A 116 1.67 -10.00 -9.76
N LEU A 117 2.00 -11.24 -9.38
CA LEU A 117 2.44 -11.57 -8.04
C LEU A 117 3.63 -12.51 -8.05
N ILE A 118 4.67 -12.18 -7.29
CA ILE A 118 5.71 -13.10 -6.82
C ILE A 118 5.57 -13.17 -5.32
N VAL A 119 5.59 -14.39 -4.75
CA VAL A 119 5.59 -14.59 -3.31
C VAL A 119 6.97 -15.06 -2.86
N TYR A 120 7.45 -14.51 -1.76
CA TYR A 120 8.75 -14.84 -1.17
C TYR A 120 8.59 -15.57 0.16
N GLU A 121 9.62 -16.30 0.55
CA GLU A 121 9.73 -16.86 1.89
C GLU A 121 9.82 -15.74 2.93
N PRO A 122 9.44 -16.00 4.18
CA PRO A 122 9.56 -15.01 5.25
C PRO A 122 10.99 -14.51 5.39
N VAL A 123 11.16 -13.19 5.50
CA VAL A 123 12.46 -12.53 5.70
C VAL A 123 12.51 -11.94 7.11
N SER A 124 13.46 -12.42 7.93
CA SER A 124 13.63 -11.97 9.33
C SER A 124 14.20 -10.55 9.43
N GLU A 125 15.14 -10.21 8.55
CA GLU A 125 15.91 -8.96 8.60
C GLU A 125 15.35 -7.85 7.71
N ALA A 126 14.07 -7.92 7.38
CA ALA A 126 13.41 -6.86 6.62
C ALA A 126 13.23 -5.59 7.47
N SER A 127 13.36 -4.43 6.81
CA SER A 127 13.05 -3.15 7.45
C SER A 127 11.58 -3.12 7.87
N PHE A 128 11.32 -2.75 9.12
CA PHE A 128 9.97 -2.57 9.64
C PHE A 128 9.57 -1.09 9.57
N LEU A 129 8.40 -0.84 8.98
CA LEU A 129 7.82 0.49 8.81
C LEU A 129 6.51 0.54 9.59
N ARG A 130 6.35 1.55 10.44
CA ARG A 130 5.06 1.92 11.01
C ARG A 130 4.40 2.93 10.08
N LEU A 131 3.19 2.65 9.65
CA LEU A 131 2.38 3.52 8.79
C LEU A 131 1.16 4.00 9.57
N ASP A 132 1.16 5.26 9.92
CA ASP A 132 0.04 5.96 10.56
C ASP A 132 -0.89 6.58 9.49
N ALA A 133 -2.09 7.02 9.89
CA ALA A 133 -3.01 7.73 9.01
C ALA A 133 -2.32 8.95 8.35
N GLY A 134 -2.44 9.09 7.03
CA GLY A 134 -1.78 10.10 6.22
C GLY A 134 -0.42 9.68 5.66
N MET A 135 0.14 8.54 6.10
CA MET A 135 1.39 8.03 5.55
C MET A 135 1.16 7.22 4.28
N LEU A 136 2.01 7.47 3.30
CA LEU A 136 2.10 6.79 2.02
C LEU A 136 3.37 5.95 1.98
N ALA A 137 3.25 4.68 1.57
CA ALA A 137 4.37 3.82 1.19
C ALA A 137 4.28 3.52 -0.31
N ILE A 138 5.42 3.60 -1.02
CA ILE A 138 5.53 3.32 -2.46
C ILE A 138 6.49 2.15 -2.62
N PHE A 139 6.01 1.05 -3.20
CA PHE A 139 6.80 -0.15 -3.46
C PHE A 139 6.95 -0.36 -4.95
N PHE A 140 8.20 -0.51 -5.38
CA PHE A 140 8.57 -0.76 -6.77
C PHE A 140 8.79 -2.25 -7.02
N GLU A 141 8.99 -2.63 -8.28
CA GLU A 141 9.21 -4.02 -8.70
C GLU A 141 10.39 -4.74 -7.98
N ASN A 142 11.34 -3.98 -7.46
CA ASN A 142 12.52 -4.50 -6.76
C ASN A 142 12.37 -4.49 -5.23
N ASP A 143 11.19 -4.18 -4.72
CA ASP A 143 10.89 -4.15 -3.29
C ASP A 143 9.95 -5.31 -2.94
N ALA A 144 10.51 -6.35 -2.30
CA ALA A 144 9.67 -7.35 -1.64
C ALA A 144 9.08 -6.70 -0.39
N HIS A 145 7.77 -6.71 -0.27
CA HIS A 145 7.07 -6.06 0.84
C HIS A 145 5.97 -6.96 1.41
N ALA A 146 5.70 -6.75 2.69
CA ALA A 146 4.66 -7.45 3.42
C ALA A 146 3.92 -6.48 4.34
N LEU A 147 2.60 -6.56 4.36
CA LEU A 147 1.70 -5.68 5.10
C LEU A 147 0.98 -6.46 6.20
N ARG A 148 0.08 -5.78 6.93
CA ARG A 148 -0.76 -6.39 7.97
C ARG A 148 0.02 -6.86 9.19
N PHE A 149 1.07 -6.14 9.54
CA PHE A 149 1.79 -6.34 10.80
C PHE A 149 1.35 -5.33 11.85
N TYR A 150 1.57 -5.67 13.09
CA TYR A 150 1.57 -4.73 14.20
C TYR A 150 2.88 -4.88 14.99
N GLY A 151 3.30 -3.80 15.62
CA GLY A 151 4.48 -3.79 16.49
C GLY A 151 4.06 -3.50 17.94
N GLU A 152 4.90 -3.85 18.91
CA GLU A 152 4.65 -3.61 20.34
C GLU A 152 4.27 -2.15 20.62
N SER A 153 4.91 -1.20 19.94
CA SER A 153 4.68 0.23 20.15
C SER A 153 3.28 0.72 19.77
N PHE A 154 2.52 -0.05 18.98
CA PHE A 154 1.16 0.31 18.57
C PHE A 154 0.16 -0.85 18.66
N GLU A 155 0.47 -1.87 19.46
CA GLU A 155 -0.41 -3.02 19.71
C GLU A 155 -1.81 -2.60 20.24
N LYS A 156 -1.89 -1.50 20.97
CA LYS A 156 -3.16 -0.93 21.44
C LYS A 156 -4.16 -0.58 20.33
N TYR A 157 -3.70 -0.41 19.08
CA TYR A 157 -4.55 -0.12 17.92
C TYR A 157 -4.97 -1.38 17.17
N ARG A 158 -4.57 -2.56 17.62
CA ARG A 158 -4.79 -3.84 16.93
C ARG A 158 -6.26 -4.14 16.65
N ALA A 159 -7.15 -3.75 17.56
CA ALA A 159 -8.60 -3.93 17.41
C ALA A 159 -9.27 -2.82 16.57
N GLU A 160 -8.55 -1.73 16.27
CA GLU A 160 -9.11 -0.66 15.46
C GLU A 160 -9.10 -1.01 13.98
N PRO A 161 -10.19 -0.70 13.24
CA PRO A 161 -10.21 -0.94 11.81
C PRO A 161 -9.24 -0.01 11.08
N ILE A 162 -8.49 -0.61 10.16
CA ILE A 162 -7.64 0.10 9.22
C ILE A 162 -8.45 0.36 7.96
N PHE A 163 -8.35 1.57 7.43
CA PHE A 163 -8.87 1.97 6.14
C PHE A 163 -7.71 2.44 5.28
N LYS A 164 -7.52 1.84 4.12
CA LYS A 164 -6.41 2.20 3.24
C LYS A 164 -6.78 2.14 1.77
N ALA A 165 -6.09 2.93 0.98
CA ALA A 165 -6.14 2.91 -0.48
C ALA A 165 -4.81 2.36 -1.02
N VAL A 166 -4.88 1.33 -1.85
CA VAL A 166 -3.73 0.76 -2.57
C VAL A 166 -3.90 1.08 -4.05
N VAL A 167 -3.17 2.09 -4.55
CA VAL A 167 -3.19 2.40 -5.98
C VAL A 167 -2.16 1.53 -6.69
N LYS A 168 -2.64 0.75 -7.65
CA LYS A 168 -1.84 -0.01 -8.62
C LYS A 168 -1.64 0.87 -9.85
N ALA A 169 -0.40 1.32 -10.07
CA ALA A 169 -0.07 2.17 -11.21
C ALA A 169 0.92 1.47 -12.15
N PRO A 170 0.64 1.36 -13.47
CA PRO A 170 1.55 0.70 -14.41
C PRO A 170 2.96 1.29 -14.33
N LYS A 171 3.98 0.47 -14.10
CA LYS A 171 5.36 0.92 -13.85
C LYS A 171 5.93 1.83 -14.94
N GLY A 172 5.55 1.60 -16.20
CA GLY A 172 6.01 2.41 -17.33
C GLY A 172 5.55 3.87 -17.30
N LEU A 173 4.50 4.17 -16.50
CA LEU A 173 3.97 5.53 -16.33
C LEU A 173 4.60 6.24 -15.13
N ILE A 174 5.29 5.51 -14.25
CA ILE A 174 5.79 6.06 -12.99
C ILE A 174 7.21 6.61 -13.17
N LYS A 175 7.31 7.93 -13.17
CA LYS A 175 8.57 8.70 -13.27
C LYS A 175 8.62 9.70 -12.11
N LEU A 176 8.86 9.20 -10.90
CA LEU A 176 8.95 10.06 -9.72
C LEU A 176 10.15 11.03 -9.84
N LYS A 177 10.00 12.20 -9.22
CA LYS A 177 11.08 13.18 -9.07
C LYS A 177 11.74 12.93 -7.71
N LEU A 178 12.76 12.08 -7.71
CA LEU A 178 13.60 11.83 -6.54
C LEU A 178 14.62 12.95 -6.35
#